data_2880b9203317beab6e0070ee1db8f9c7
#
_entry.id   2880b9203317beab6e0070ee1db8f9c7
#
_cell.length_a   1.000
_cell.length_b   1.000
_cell.length_c   1.000
_cell.angle_alpha   90.00
_cell.angle_beta   90.00
_cell.angle_gamma   90.00
#
_symmetry.space_group_name_H-M   'P 1'
#
loop_
_entity.id
_entity.type
_entity.pdbx_description
1 polymer ?
#
loop_
_entity_poly.entity_id
_entity_poly.type
_entity_poly.pdbx_seq_one_letter_code
_entity_poly.pdbx_strand_id
1 'polypeptide(L)'
;DPNDDGNAVTAATAAANAAAALLVEVDEEVELEELSVKSKAGKGTKADGAKGEEAEEAEEAEGDGEEEEEADTGLDPILAAERFNNVRKQYQKVQAALKKQGPEGKSVAKAMEELAELFTIFKLTPRIFDGISNQIRGVLNDVRSQERAIMAACVKRARMDRKHFIDEFPGNETNMEWVDQQIALKKPFTKGLEDNREEIMRIQRRLVSIQDEVGLDVADIKEINRRMSIGEAKARRAKKEMVEANLRLVISIAKKYTNRGLQFLDLIQEGNIGLMKAVDKFEYRRGYKFSTYATWWIRQAITRSIADQARTIRI
;
A
#
# COMPACT_ATOMS: atom_id res chain seq x y z
N ASP A 1 -30.26 -27.26 -25.80
CA ASP A 1 -30.77 -27.79 -24.54
C ASP A 1 -30.80 -26.65 -23.53
N PRO A 2 -31.96 -26.20 -23.02
CA PRO A 2 -32.05 -24.97 -22.20
C PRO A 2 -31.53 -25.10 -20.74
N ASN A 3 -30.88 -26.21 -20.42
CA ASN A 3 -30.36 -26.49 -19.06
C ASN A 3 -28.85 -26.28 -18.89
N ASP A 4 -28.13 -25.85 -19.95
CA ASP A 4 -26.66 -25.69 -19.85
C ASP A 4 -26.22 -24.30 -19.38
N ASP A 5 -27.10 -23.31 -19.46
CA ASP A 5 -26.79 -21.94 -19.02
C ASP A 5 -26.66 -21.78 -17.47
N GLY A 6 -27.34 -22.63 -16.69
CA GLY A 6 -27.27 -22.60 -15.22
C GLY A 6 -25.92 -23.05 -14.68
N ASN A 7 -25.26 -23.99 -15.37
CA ASN A 7 -23.97 -24.53 -14.94
C ASN A 7 -22.79 -23.62 -15.33
N ALA A 8 -22.93 -22.90 -16.44
CA ALA A 8 -21.93 -21.90 -16.88
C ALA A 8 -21.91 -20.66 -15.97
N VAL A 9 -23.07 -20.25 -15.45
CA VAL A 9 -23.17 -19.09 -14.53
C VAL A 9 -22.61 -19.44 -13.15
N THR A 10 -22.84 -20.67 -12.65
CA THR A 10 -22.25 -21.13 -11.39
C THR A 10 -20.74 -21.34 -11.49
N ALA A 11 -20.24 -21.87 -12.62
CA ALA A 11 -18.81 -21.99 -12.87
C ALA A 11 -18.11 -20.62 -13.04
N ALA A 12 -18.77 -19.68 -13.70
CA ALA A 12 -18.26 -18.30 -13.82
C ALA A 12 -18.21 -17.56 -12.48
N THR A 13 -19.17 -17.79 -11.58
CA THR A 13 -19.18 -17.25 -10.23
C THR A 13 -18.08 -17.90 -9.37
N ALA A 14 -17.83 -19.20 -9.54
CA ALA A 14 -16.73 -19.90 -8.87
C ALA A 14 -15.35 -19.42 -9.37
N ALA A 15 -15.20 -19.17 -10.68
CA ALA A 15 -13.97 -18.61 -11.24
C ALA A 15 -13.73 -17.15 -10.82
N ALA A 16 -14.79 -16.36 -10.68
CA ALA A 16 -14.71 -15.00 -10.13
C ALA A 16 -14.30 -15.01 -8.64
N ASN A 17 -14.82 -15.97 -7.87
CA ASN A 17 -14.42 -16.17 -6.48
C ASN A 17 -12.99 -16.71 -6.35
N ALA A 18 -12.52 -17.54 -7.29
CA ALA A 18 -11.12 -17.98 -7.34
C ALA A 18 -10.15 -16.84 -7.69
N ALA A 19 -10.56 -15.93 -8.58
CA ALA A 19 -9.78 -14.71 -8.86
C ALA A 19 -9.74 -13.75 -7.66
N ALA A 20 -10.83 -13.67 -6.89
CA ALA A 20 -10.87 -12.96 -5.62
C ALA A 20 -9.99 -13.63 -4.54
N ALA A 21 -9.90 -14.97 -4.54
CA ALA A 21 -9.04 -15.73 -3.64
C ALA A 21 -7.55 -15.53 -3.93
N LEU A 22 -7.15 -15.41 -5.20
CA LEU A 22 -5.77 -15.07 -5.59
C LEU A 22 -5.34 -13.67 -5.13
N LEU A 23 -6.29 -12.76 -4.86
CA LEU A 23 -6.05 -11.47 -4.23
C LEU A 23 -5.90 -11.58 -2.71
N VAL A 24 -6.31 -12.71 -2.09
CA VAL A 24 -6.30 -12.95 -0.64
C VAL A 24 -4.98 -13.56 -0.16
N GLU A 25 -4.26 -14.33 -1.00
CA GLU A 25 -3.00 -14.98 -0.60
C GLU A 25 -1.86 -14.03 -0.22
N VAL A 26 -2.03 -12.72 -0.47
CA VAL A 26 -1.05 -11.70 -0.05
C VAL A 26 -1.39 -11.11 1.34
N ASP A 27 -2.56 -11.42 1.91
CA ASP A 27 -3.11 -10.72 3.08
C ASP A 27 -2.92 -11.43 4.44
N GLU A 28 -2.43 -12.68 4.50
CA GLU A 28 -2.33 -13.42 5.78
C GLU A 28 -1.30 -12.85 6.78
N GLU A 29 -0.32 -12.07 6.32
CA GLU A 29 0.65 -11.46 7.26
C GLU A 29 0.15 -10.17 7.93
N VAL A 30 -0.88 -9.51 7.37
CA VAL A 30 -1.41 -8.23 7.87
C VAL A 30 -2.59 -8.43 8.83
N GLU A 31 -3.36 -9.52 8.71
CA GLU A 31 -4.52 -9.79 9.60
C GLU A 31 -4.16 -10.10 11.05
N LEU A 32 -2.94 -10.57 11.32
CA LEU A 32 -2.50 -10.87 12.69
C LEU A 32 -2.23 -9.63 13.54
N GLU A 33 -1.98 -8.46 12.93
CA GLU A 33 -1.84 -7.19 13.66
C GLU A 33 -3.18 -6.46 13.87
N GLU A 34 -4.17 -6.63 12.98
CA GLU A 34 -5.50 -5.99 13.13
C GLU A 34 -6.40 -6.61 14.20
N LEU A 35 -6.21 -7.88 14.55
CA LEU A 35 -7.00 -8.56 15.59
C LEU A 35 -6.72 -8.05 17.01
N SER A 36 -5.62 -7.36 17.22
CA SER A 36 -5.27 -6.79 18.54
C SER A 36 -5.97 -5.45 18.82
N VAL A 37 -6.49 -4.77 17.81
CA VAL A 37 -7.09 -3.42 17.94
C VAL A 37 -8.63 -3.46 18.02
N LYS A 38 -9.29 -4.55 17.61
CA LYS A 38 -10.76 -4.65 17.53
C LYS A 38 -11.50 -5.05 18.80
N SER A 39 -10.84 -5.11 19.97
CA SER A 39 -11.56 -5.45 21.22
C SER A 39 -12.27 -4.29 21.93
N LYS A 40 -12.25 -3.06 21.37
CA LYS A 40 -12.91 -1.88 21.98
C LYS A 40 -13.65 -1.01 20.98
N ALA A 41 -14.70 -1.49 20.34
CA ALA A 41 -15.83 -0.63 19.92
C ALA A 41 -17.00 -1.50 19.47
N GLY A 42 -18.05 -1.44 20.25
CA GLY A 42 -19.27 -2.19 20.03
C GLY A 42 -20.31 -1.43 19.24
N LYS A 43 -21.21 -2.24 18.67
CA LYS A 43 -22.66 -2.09 18.48
C LYS A 43 -23.24 -0.97 17.60
N GLY A 44 -24.00 -1.48 16.66
CA GLY A 44 -25.23 -0.86 16.10
C GLY A 44 -25.01 -0.34 14.69
N THR A 45 -25.80 -0.59 13.68
CA THR A 45 -27.24 -0.78 13.51
C THR A 45 -27.55 -1.29 12.11
N LYS A 46 -28.71 -1.91 11.97
CA LYS A 46 -29.38 -2.38 10.74
C LYS A 46 -29.83 -1.25 9.82
N ALA A 47 -29.93 -1.55 8.53
CA ALA A 47 -31.05 -1.15 7.64
C ALA A 47 -30.76 -1.69 6.24
N ASP A 48 -31.59 -2.43 5.68
CA ASP A 48 -32.77 -2.29 4.81
C ASP A 48 -32.47 -1.73 3.42
N GLY A 49 -32.60 -2.57 2.43
CA GLY A 49 -33.60 -2.70 1.39
C GLY A 49 -33.56 -1.65 0.30
N ALA A 50 -33.40 -2.07 -0.96
CA ALA A 50 -34.32 -1.75 -2.04
C ALA A 50 -33.74 -2.00 -3.45
N LYS A 51 -34.44 -2.82 -4.17
CA LYS A 51 -34.97 -2.71 -5.54
C LYS A 51 -34.05 -2.30 -6.70
N GLY A 52 -34.07 -3.25 -7.66
CA GLY A 52 -33.50 -3.13 -8.99
C GLY A 52 -34.15 -2.06 -9.84
N GLU A 53 -33.42 -1.59 -10.81
CA GLU A 53 -33.92 -0.96 -12.04
C GLU A 53 -33.10 -1.44 -13.25
N GLU A 54 -33.84 -1.58 -14.31
CA GLU A 54 -33.56 -2.26 -15.55
C GLU A 54 -32.41 -1.59 -16.33
N ALA A 55 -31.60 -2.45 -16.99
CA ALA A 55 -30.55 -2.01 -17.91
C ALA A 55 -31.19 -1.74 -19.27
N GLU A 56 -31.26 -0.48 -19.67
CA GLU A 56 -31.48 -0.09 -21.06
C GLU A 56 -30.28 -0.49 -21.95
N GLU A 57 -30.60 -1.19 -23.01
CA GLU A 57 -29.69 -1.53 -24.10
C GLU A 57 -29.24 -0.23 -24.80
N ALA A 58 -27.96 0.10 -24.65
CA ALA A 58 -27.34 1.13 -25.48
C ALA A 58 -26.82 0.49 -26.76
N GLU A 59 -27.43 0.88 -27.88
CA GLU A 59 -27.05 0.53 -29.26
C GLU A 59 -25.58 0.89 -29.56
N GLU A 60 -24.99 0.00 -30.36
CA GLU A 60 -23.61 0.06 -30.83
C GLU A 60 -23.39 1.28 -31.73
N ALA A 61 -22.58 2.21 -31.28
CA ALA A 61 -21.87 3.12 -32.16
C ALA A 61 -20.48 2.51 -32.45
N GLU A 62 -20.31 1.90 -33.59
CA GLU A 62 -19.00 1.69 -34.20
C GLU A 62 -18.41 3.04 -34.55
N GLY A 63 -17.69 3.63 -33.62
CA GLY A 63 -16.81 4.75 -33.83
C GLY A 63 -15.40 4.21 -33.94
N ASP A 64 -14.89 4.10 -35.13
CA ASP A 64 -13.47 4.02 -35.44
C ASP A 64 -12.86 5.39 -35.00
N GLY A 65 -12.59 5.49 -33.72
CA GLY A 65 -11.93 6.63 -33.12
C GLY A 65 -10.44 6.45 -33.29
N GLU A 66 -9.90 6.98 -34.37
CA GLU A 66 -8.50 7.40 -34.39
C GLU A 66 -8.26 8.16 -33.08
N GLU A 67 -7.41 7.60 -32.21
CA GLU A 67 -6.86 8.32 -31.07
C GLU A 67 -6.15 9.55 -31.66
N GLU A 68 -6.83 10.70 -31.67
CA GLU A 68 -6.10 11.93 -31.49
C GLU A 68 -5.37 11.76 -30.16
N GLU A 69 -4.09 11.37 -30.23
CA GLU A 69 -3.13 11.65 -29.17
C GLU A 69 -3.28 13.15 -28.89
N GLU A 70 -4.15 13.50 -27.93
CA GLU A 70 -4.05 14.80 -27.28
C GLU A 70 -2.60 14.91 -26.91
N ALA A 71 -1.87 15.69 -27.68
CA ALA A 71 -0.48 16.01 -27.42
C ALA A 71 -0.45 16.37 -25.95
N ASP A 72 0.14 15.48 -25.14
CA ASP A 72 0.38 15.69 -23.74
C ASP A 72 1.16 17.00 -23.71
N THR A 73 0.45 18.10 -23.51
CA THR A 73 1.06 19.42 -23.29
C THR A 73 1.77 19.26 -21.97
N GLY A 74 2.99 18.73 -22.08
CA GLY A 74 3.87 18.43 -20.97
C GLY A 74 3.86 19.62 -20.02
N LEU A 75 3.95 19.35 -18.74
CA LEU A 75 4.02 20.36 -17.69
C LEU A 75 4.81 21.57 -18.17
N ASP A 76 4.21 22.77 -18.13
CA ASP A 76 4.88 24.01 -18.47
C ASP A 76 6.24 24.03 -17.74
N PRO A 77 7.37 24.01 -18.46
CA PRO A 77 8.70 23.92 -17.86
C PRO A 77 8.99 25.04 -16.88
N ILE A 78 8.41 26.22 -17.11
CA ILE A 78 8.60 27.40 -16.27
C ILE A 78 7.88 27.18 -14.93
N LEU A 79 6.61 26.76 -14.96
CA LEU A 79 5.82 26.49 -13.77
C LEU A 79 6.39 25.31 -12.95
N ALA A 80 6.89 24.29 -13.64
CA ALA A 80 7.57 23.17 -12.99
C ALA A 80 8.85 23.62 -12.27
N ALA A 81 9.69 24.42 -12.95
CA ALA A 81 10.91 24.96 -12.36
C ALA A 81 10.63 25.86 -11.14
N GLU A 82 9.60 26.71 -11.19
CA GLU A 82 9.19 27.53 -10.05
C GLU A 82 8.76 26.67 -8.86
N ARG A 83 7.93 25.64 -9.08
CA ARG A 83 7.48 24.74 -8.02
C ARG A 83 8.64 24.00 -7.38
N PHE A 84 9.56 23.44 -8.17
CA PHE A 84 10.76 22.78 -7.66
C PHE A 84 11.67 23.73 -6.87
N ASN A 85 11.83 24.97 -7.34
CA ASN A 85 12.61 25.98 -6.62
C ASN A 85 11.98 26.37 -5.28
N ASN A 86 10.65 26.43 -5.21
CA ASN A 86 9.94 26.71 -3.95
C ASN A 86 10.14 25.59 -2.94
N VAL A 87 10.02 24.33 -3.35
CA VAL A 87 10.31 23.16 -2.49
C VAL A 87 11.77 23.18 -2.04
N ARG A 88 12.73 23.45 -2.94
CA ARG A 88 14.15 23.53 -2.59
C ARG A 88 14.45 24.63 -1.57
N LYS A 89 13.88 25.81 -1.74
CA LYS A 89 14.03 26.93 -0.79
C LYS A 89 13.46 26.56 0.59
N GLN A 90 12.29 25.94 0.62
CA GLN A 90 11.66 25.54 1.88
C GLN A 90 12.44 24.42 2.57
N TYR A 91 12.94 23.44 1.81
CA TYR A 91 13.81 22.39 2.33
C TYR A 91 15.09 22.94 2.96
N GLN A 92 15.72 23.95 2.33
CA GLN A 92 16.88 24.64 2.91
C GLN A 92 16.56 25.34 4.23
N LYS A 93 15.35 25.93 4.35
CA LYS A 93 14.89 26.53 5.62
C LYS A 93 14.70 25.47 6.70
N VAL A 94 14.11 24.32 6.35
CA VAL A 94 13.95 23.18 7.28
C VAL A 94 15.32 22.70 7.75
N GLN A 95 16.28 22.49 6.86
CA GLN A 95 17.63 22.09 7.25
C GLN A 95 18.34 23.13 8.15
N ALA A 96 18.17 24.41 7.83
CA ALA A 96 18.73 25.48 8.67
C ALA A 96 18.08 25.55 10.05
N ALA A 97 16.78 25.28 10.15
CA ALA A 97 16.05 25.22 11.41
C ALA A 97 16.47 24.00 12.26
N LEU A 98 16.59 22.81 11.63
CA LEU A 98 17.09 21.59 12.26
C LEU A 98 18.47 21.77 12.88
N LYS A 99 19.40 22.41 12.13
CA LYS A 99 20.77 22.70 12.63
C LYS A 99 20.80 23.68 13.80
N LYS A 100 19.80 24.57 13.91
CA LYS A 100 19.76 25.60 14.99
C LYS A 100 19.04 25.15 16.24
N GLN A 101 17.96 24.42 16.13
CA GLN A 101 17.03 24.14 17.23
C GLN A 101 16.86 22.63 17.52
N GLY A 102 17.47 21.75 16.71
CA GLY A 102 17.24 20.31 16.80
C GLY A 102 15.85 19.88 16.30
N PRO A 103 15.53 18.58 16.32
CA PRO A 103 14.30 18.03 15.74
C PRO A 103 13.02 18.47 16.45
N GLU A 104 13.06 18.74 17.75
CA GLU A 104 11.88 19.10 18.56
C GLU A 104 11.50 20.60 18.53
N GLY A 105 12.20 21.40 17.75
CA GLY A 105 11.96 22.85 17.66
C GLY A 105 10.60 23.19 17.04
N LYS A 106 9.79 24.03 17.71
CA LYS A 106 8.48 24.49 17.17
C LYS A 106 8.59 25.12 15.78
N SER A 107 9.70 25.81 15.48
CA SER A 107 9.93 26.38 14.16
C SER A 107 10.26 25.31 13.11
N VAL A 108 10.85 24.18 13.52
CA VAL A 108 11.11 23.02 12.64
C VAL A 108 9.80 22.36 12.25
N ALA A 109 8.91 22.10 13.23
CA ALA A 109 7.60 21.51 12.99
C ALA A 109 6.79 22.35 11.99
N LYS A 110 6.75 23.68 12.17
CA LYS A 110 6.06 24.59 11.25
C LYS A 110 6.69 24.59 9.84
N ALA A 111 8.00 24.63 9.75
CA ALA A 111 8.70 24.62 8.47
C ALA A 111 8.52 23.27 7.72
N MET A 112 8.41 22.15 8.46
CA MET A 112 8.11 20.83 7.90
C MET A 112 6.68 20.76 7.38
N GLU A 113 5.70 21.33 8.10
CA GLU A 113 4.31 21.40 7.66
C GLU A 113 4.17 22.21 6.36
N GLU A 114 4.79 23.39 6.30
CA GLU A 114 4.85 24.19 5.08
C GLU A 114 5.52 23.44 3.90
N LEU A 115 6.57 22.66 4.17
CA LEU A 115 7.23 21.82 3.16
C LEU A 115 6.31 20.70 2.69
N ALA A 116 5.58 20.04 3.59
CA ALA A 116 4.64 18.98 3.28
C ALA A 116 3.49 19.49 2.40
N GLU A 117 2.95 20.68 2.70
CA GLU A 117 1.92 21.32 1.86
C GLU A 117 2.41 21.55 0.43
N LEU A 118 3.63 22.11 0.28
CA LEU A 118 4.22 22.33 -1.04
C LEU A 118 4.49 21.03 -1.79
N PHE A 119 4.88 19.97 -1.07
CA PHE A 119 5.17 18.66 -1.67
C PHE A 119 3.90 17.91 -2.08
N THR A 120 2.80 18.08 -1.36
CA THR A 120 1.50 17.42 -1.64
C THR A 120 0.90 17.85 -2.98
N ILE A 121 1.31 19.03 -3.51
CA ILE A 121 0.87 19.51 -4.83
C ILE A 121 1.40 18.63 -5.97
N PHE A 122 2.53 17.94 -5.75
CA PHE A 122 3.13 17.09 -6.78
C PHE A 122 2.39 15.75 -6.90
N LYS A 123 1.99 15.41 -8.12
CA LYS A 123 1.49 14.08 -8.45
C LYS A 123 2.69 13.19 -8.79
N LEU A 124 3.09 12.37 -7.84
CA LEU A 124 4.20 11.44 -8.02
C LEU A 124 3.81 10.31 -8.99
N THR A 125 4.76 9.90 -9.82
CA THR A 125 4.59 8.69 -10.62
C THR A 125 4.57 7.47 -9.69
N PRO A 126 3.83 6.39 -10.04
CA PRO A 126 3.77 5.17 -9.21
C PRO A 126 5.16 4.63 -8.86
N ARG A 127 6.09 4.64 -9.82
CA ARG A 127 7.48 4.19 -9.61
C ARG A 127 8.22 4.96 -8.50
N ILE A 128 8.05 6.28 -8.47
CA ILE A 128 8.69 7.12 -7.44
C ILE A 128 8.01 6.90 -6.10
N PHE A 129 6.68 6.81 -6.09
CA PHE A 129 5.91 6.53 -4.87
C PHE A 129 6.31 5.19 -4.24
N ASP A 130 6.37 4.12 -5.04
CA ASP A 130 6.79 2.79 -4.59
C ASP A 130 8.25 2.82 -4.09
N GLY A 131 9.13 3.55 -4.77
CA GLY A 131 10.52 3.74 -4.34
C GLY A 131 10.63 4.36 -2.95
N ILE A 132 9.91 5.44 -2.70
CA ILE A 132 9.87 6.13 -1.40
C ILE A 132 9.27 5.21 -0.32
N SER A 133 8.15 4.55 -0.62
CA SER A 133 7.47 3.64 0.31
C SER A 133 8.37 2.47 0.70
N ASN A 134 9.08 1.88 -0.26
CA ASN A 134 10.03 0.80 0.00
C ASN A 134 11.25 1.28 0.83
N GLN A 135 11.72 2.51 0.62
CA GLN A 135 12.78 3.08 1.42
C GLN A 135 12.35 3.26 2.88
N ILE A 136 11.15 3.78 3.13
CA ILE A 136 10.60 3.93 4.49
C ILE A 136 10.45 2.57 5.16
N ARG A 137 9.94 1.56 4.44
CA ARG A 137 9.85 0.17 4.96
C ARG A 137 11.22 -0.43 5.26
N GLY A 138 12.22 -0.16 4.41
CA GLY A 138 13.60 -0.59 4.62
C GLY A 138 14.13 -0.08 5.96
N VAL A 139 14.04 1.23 6.19
CA VAL A 139 14.44 1.84 7.47
C VAL A 139 13.72 1.23 8.66
N LEU A 140 12.40 1.04 8.57
CA LEU A 140 11.64 0.40 9.65
C LEU A 140 12.08 -1.05 9.91
N ASN A 141 12.36 -1.81 8.85
CA ASN A 141 12.84 -3.19 9.00
C ASN A 141 14.21 -3.24 9.69
N ASP A 142 15.09 -2.27 9.38
CA ASP A 142 16.38 -2.14 10.06
C ASP A 142 16.19 -1.83 11.55
N VAL A 143 15.33 -0.85 11.88
CA VAL A 143 14.97 -0.54 13.27
C VAL A 143 14.42 -1.77 13.99
N ARG A 144 13.42 -2.45 13.42
CA ARG A 144 12.82 -3.66 14.01
C ARG A 144 13.81 -4.81 14.15
N SER A 145 14.78 -4.91 13.25
CA SER A 145 15.86 -5.91 13.35
C SER A 145 16.74 -5.65 14.58
N GLN A 146 17.13 -4.39 14.81
CA GLN A 146 17.91 -4.00 15.98
C GLN A 146 17.11 -4.17 17.27
N GLU A 147 15.85 -3.77 17.32
CA GLU A 147 14.98 -3.97 18.50
C GLU A 147 14.82 -5.45 18.85
N ARG A 148 14.62 -6.32 17.83
CA ARG A 148 14.56 -7.78 18.05
C ARG A 148 15.87 -8.34 18.59
N ALA A 149 17.01 -7.80 18.14
CA ALA A 149 18.32 -8.22 18.65
C ALA A 149 18.49 -7.80 20.13
N ILE A 150 18.08 -6.57 20.51
CA ILE A 150 18.10 -6.13 21.92
C ILE A 150 17.15 -6.99 22.76
N MET A 151 15.92 -7.24 22.27
CA MET A 151 14.98 -8.13 22.96
C MET A 151 15.57 -9.53 23.17
N ALA A 152 16.25 -10.10 22.18
CA ALA A 152 16.88 -11.40 22.30
C ALA A 152 18.00 -11.39 23.35
N ALA A 153 18.82 -10.33 23.41
CA ALA A 153 19.85 -10.17 24.40
C ALA A 153 19.26 -10.05 25.82
N CYS A 154 18.23 -9.20 26.01
CA CYS A 154 17.62 -8.97 27.31
C CYS A 154 16.76 -10.16 27.78
N VAL A 155 15.88 -10.68 26.95
CA VAL A 155 14.91 -11.72 27.36
C VAL A 155 15.51 -13.12 27.31
N LYS A 156 16.20 -13.50 26.20
CA LYS A 156 16.70 -14.87 26.06
C LYS A 156 18.00 -15.10 26.80
N ARG A 157 18.95 -14.16 26.75
CA ARG A 157 20.27 -14.33 27.34
C ARG A 157 20.31 -13.83 28.79
N ALA A 158 19.84 -12.61 29.05
CA ALA A 158 19.83 -12.05 30.40
C ALA A 158 18.66 -12.55 31.25
N ARG A 159 17.70 -13.30 30.69
CA ARG A 159 16.51 -13.84 31.37
C ARG A 159 15.62 -12.76 32.02
N MET A 160 15.57 -11.58 31.40
CA MET A 160 14.63 -10.53 31.78
C MET A 160 13.20 -10.98 31.44
N ASP A 161 12.23 -10.62 32.28
CA ASP A 161 10.82 -10.87 31.96
C ASP A 161 10.41 -10.08 30.72
N ARG A 162 9.76 -10.77 29.76
CA ARG A 162 9.31 -10.17 28.51
C ARG A 162 8.34 -9.01 28.74
N LYS A 163 7.46 -9.11 29.75
CA LYS A 163 6.53 -8.03 30.06
C LYS A 163 7.28 -6.80 30.50
N HIS A 164 8.24 -6.95 31.42
CA HIS A 164 9.07 -5.86 31.89
C HIS A 164 9.84 -5.18 30.75
N PHE A 165 10.37 -5.94 29.80
CA PHE A 165 11.04 -5.39 28.63
C PHE A 165 10.07 -4.58 27.74
N ILE A 166 8.85 -5.08 27.47
CA ILE A 166 7.86 -4.40 26.64
C ILE A 166 7.35 -3.11 27.28
N ASP A 167 7.27 -3.07 28.60
CA ASP A 167 6.80 -1.89 29.32
C ASP A 167 7.87 -0.78 29.46
N GLU A 168 9.14 -1.16 29.57
CA GLU A 168 10.23 -0.22 29.89
C GLU A 168 11.10 0.19 28.68
N PHE A 169 11.17 -0.64 27.65
CA PHE A 169 12.05 -0.38 26.50
C PHE A 169 11.48 0.63 25.49
N PRO A 170 10.17 0.65 25.16
CA PRO A 170 9.63 1.65 24.23
C PRO A 170 9.84 3.07 24.74
N GLY A 171 10.37 3.95 23.88
CA GLY A 171 10.77 5.30 24.23
C GLY A 171 12.18 5.43 24.79
N ASN A 172 12.87 4.31 25.06
CA ASN A 172 14.26 4.28 25.50
C ASN A 172 15.19 3.59 24.49
N GLU A 173 14.73 3.43 23.24
CA GLU A 173 15.46 2.70 22.21
C GLU A 173 16.85 3.30 21.93
N THR A 174 16.96 4.62 21.99
CA THR A 174 18.19 5.40 21.74
C THR A 174 18.88 5.87 23.02
N ASN A 175 18.28 5.59 24.19
CA ASN A 175 18.83 5.98 25.47
C ASN A 175 19.97 5.05 25.88
N MET A 176 21.20 5.52 25.78
CA MET A 176 22.41 4.73 26.13
C MET A 176 22.51 4.41 27.62
N GLU A 177 21.84 5.17 28.49
CA GLU A 177 21.86 4.97 29.95
C GLU A 177 20.83 3.93 30.41
N TRP A 178 19.88 3.55 29.53
CA TRP A 178 18.78 2.64 29.86
C TRP A 178 19.28 1.31 30.44
N VAL A 179 20.33 0.73 29.85
CA VAL A 179 20.90 -0.55 30.32
C VAL A 179 21.46 -0.40 31.72
N ASP A 180 22.19 0.70 32.01
CA ASP A 180 22.77 0.97 33.33
C ASP A 180 21.68 1.21 34.36
N GLN A 181 20.58 1.88 33.98
CA GLN A 181 19.41 2.08 34.85
C GLN A 181 18.75 0.71 35.18
N GLN A 182 18.62 -0.21 34.21
CA GLN A 182 18.07 -1.54 34.48
C GLN A 182 19.00 -2.41 35.36
N ILE A 183 20.31 -2.27 35.22
CA ILE A 183 21.30 -2.91 36.10
C ILE A 183 21.17 -2.37 37.54
N ALA A 184 20.97 -1.08 37.73
CA ALA A 184 20.81 -0.46 39.03
C ALA A 184 19.60 -0.96 39.85
N LEU A 185 18.58 -1.53 39.17
CA LEU A 185 17.40 -2.13 39.82
C LEU A 185 17.69 -3.38 40.65
N LYS A 186 18.88 -3.99 40.51
CA LYS A 186 19.33 -5.18 41.27
C LYS A 186 18.34 -6.35 41.26
N LYS A 187 17.72 -6.60 40.12
CA LYS A 187 16.80 -7.71 39.88
C LYS A 187 17.56 -9.00 39.45
N PRO A 188 16.92 -10.17 39.46
CA PRO A 188 17.59 -11.45 39.16
C PRO A 188 18.29 -11.47 37.77
N PHE A 189 17.88 -10.63 36.84
CA PHE A 189 18.43 -10.55 35.49
C PHE A 189 19.66 -9.61 35.38
N THR A 190 20.02 -8.89 36.43
CA THR A 190 21.10 -7.89 36.43
C THR A 190 22.42 -8.48 35.95
N LYS A 191 22.83 -9.64 36.45
CA LYS A 191 24.08 -10.31 36.06
C LYS A 191 24.09 -10.64 34.56
N GLY A 192 22.97 -11.15 34.04
CA GLY A 192 22.85 -11.43 32.62
C GLY A 192 22.85 -10.17 31.74
N LEU A 193 22.37 -9.02 32.25
CA LEU A 193 22.47 -7.73 31.55
C LEU A 193 23.90 -7.19 31.55
N GLU A 194 24.63 -7.34 32.68
CA GLU A 194 26.05 -6.97 32.76
C GLU A 194 26.88 -7.74 31.72
N ASP A 195 26.68 -9.05 31.62
CA ASP A 195 27.38 -9.89 30.64
C ASP A 195 27.10 -9.50 29.17
N ASN A 196 25.92 -8.99 28.87
CA ASN A 196 25.51 -8.59 27.51
C ASN A 196 25.49 -7.08 27.27
N ARG A 197 25.97 -6.28 28.22
CA ARG A 197 25.91 -4.80 28.21
C ARG A 197 26.55 -4.20 26.95
N GLU A 198 27.75 -4.63 26.60
CA GLU A 198 28.48 -4.10 25.46
C GLU A 198 27.77 -4.37 24.13
N GLU A 199 27.18 -5.56 23.99
CA GLU A 199 26.42 -5.93 22.79
C GLU A 199 25.16 -5.08 22.66
N ILE A 200 24.39 -4.90 23.75
CA ILE A 200 23.19 -4.07 23.76
C ILE A 200 23.55 -2.63 23.41
N MET A 201 24.58 -2.06 24.02
CA MET A 201 25.03 -0.71 23.73
C MET A 201 25.50 -0.53 22.27
N ARG A 202 26.12 -1.57 21.68
CA ARG A 202 26.51 -1.56 20.27
C ARG A 202 25.27 -1.48 19.35
N ILE A 203 24.22 -2.24 19.69
CA ILE A 203 22.97 -2.23 18.91
C ILE A 203 22.25 -0.88 19.08
N GLN A 204 22.22 -0.34 20.30
CA GLN A 204 21.64 1.00 20.52
C GLN A 204 22.39 2.10 19.74
N ARG A 205 23.73 2.05 19.68
CA ARG A 205 24.50 2.97 18.81
C ARG A 205 24.10 2.86 17.35
N ARG A 206 23.77 1.63 16.88
CA ARG A 206 23.30 1.44 15.52
C ARG A 206 21.91 2.07 15.31
N LEU A 207 20.99 2.00 16.30
CA LEU A 207 19.72 2.70 16.27
C LEU A 207 19.90 4.21 16.21
N VAL A 208 20.80 4.76 17.02
CA VAL A 208 21.16 6.20 16.99
C VAL A 208 21.71 6.58 15.62
N SER A 209 22.60 5.76 15.02
CA SER A 209 23.10 6.02 13.67
C SER A 209 21.98 6.05 12.62
N ILE A 210 20.98 5.15 12.71
CA ILE A 210 19.82 5.16 11.81
C ILE A 210 18.98 6.41 12.02
N GLN A 211 18.76 6.83 13.26
CA GLN A 211 18.05 8.07 13.60
C GLN A 211 18.77 9.30 13.04
N ASP A 212 20.08 9.37 13.16
CA ASP A 212 20.88 10.47 12.62
C ASP A 212 20.88 10.51 11.08
N GLU A 213 20.94 9.32 10.43
CA GLU A 213 20.89 9.21 8.97
C GLU A 213 19.53 9.66 8.41
N VAL A 214 18.43 9.31 9.09
CA VAL A 214 17.06 9.63 8.66
C VAL A 214 16.63 11.01 9.12
N GLY A 215 17.19 11.51 10.24
CA GLY A 215 16.81 12.78 10.86
C GLY A 215 15.43 12.77 11.54
N LEU A 216 14.91 11.58 11.88
CA LEU A 216 13.62 11.37 12.53
C LEU A 216 13.80 10.45 13.75
N ASP A 217 12.99 10.65 14.77
CA ASP A 217 12.99 9.76 15.92
C ASP A 217 12.40 8.38 15.56
N VAL A 218 12.82 7.34 16.28
CA VAL A 218 12.35 5.95 16.07
C VAL A 218 10.82 5.86 16.21
N ALA A 219 10.23 6.59 17.15
CA ALA A 219 8.80 6.66 17.35
C ALA A 219 8.07 7.25 16.11
N ASP A 220 8.62 8.33 15.54
CA ASP A 220 8.07 8.97 14.35
C ASP A 220 8.16 8.07 13.12
N ILE A 221 9.29 7.36 12.94
CA ILE A 221 9.46 6.39 11.86
C ILE A 221 8.38 5.31 11.92
N LYS A 222 8.12 4.77 13.12
CA LYS A 222 7.07 3.77 13.35
C LYS A 222 5.68 4.31 13.04
N GLU A 223 5.37 5.53 13.49
CA GLU A 223 4.07 6.16 13.27
C GLU A 223 3.82 6.51 11.80
N ILE A 224 4.83 7.03 11.09
CA ILE A 224 4.75 7.30 9.66
C ILE A 224 4.46 6.02 8.88
N ASN A 225 5.20 4.94 9.18
CA ASN A 225 4.96 3.65 8.52
C ASN A 225 3.57 3.07 8.86
N ARG A 226 3.09 3.23 10.11
CA ARG A 226 1.75 2.81 10.51
C ARG A 226 0.69 3.52 9.68
N ARG A 227 0.78 4.85 9.54
CA ARG A 227 -0.15 5.65 8.73
C ARG A 227 -0.10 5.26 7.26
N MET A 228 1.10 5.03 6.72
CA MET A 228 1.30 4.59 5.34
C MET A 228 0.64 3.22 5.11
N SER A 229 0.87 2.23 5.98
CA SER A 229 0.27 0.90 5.89
C SER A 229 -1.26 0.92 5.96
N ILE A 230 -1.84 1.75 6.85
CA ILE A 230 -3.29 1.95 6.93
C ILE A 230 -3.83 2.56 5.62
N GLY A 231 -3.13 3.54 5.05
CA GLY A 231 -3.49 4.15 3.78
C GLY A 231 -3.44 3.15 2.61
N GLU A 232 -2.40 2.32 2.55
CA GLU A 232 -2.26 1.27 1.54
C GLU A 232 -3.32 0.18 1.67
N ALA A 233 -3.62 -0.27 2.89
CA ALA A 233 -4.68 -1.23 3.15
C ALA A 233 -6.06 -0.68 2.70
N LYS A 234 -6.32 0.60 2.98
CA LYS A 234 -7.53 1.29 2.53
C LYS A 234 -7.63 1.35 1.00
N ALA A 235 -6.52 1.70 0.34
CA ALA A 235 -6.46 1.78 -1.13
C ALA A 235 -6.65 0.39 -1.76
N ARG A 236 -6.00 -0.64 -1.22
CA ARG A 236 -6.11 -2.04 -1.67
C ARG A 236 -7.54 -2.54 -1.52
N ARG A 237 -8.18 -2.29 -0.38
CA ARG A 237 -9.57 -2.65 -0.14
C ARG A 237 -10.52 -1.96 -1.13
N ALA A 238 -10.36 -0.66 -1.35
CA ALA A 238 -11.18 0.08 -2.31
C ALA A 238 -11.01 -0.44 -3.75
N LYS A 239 -9.77 -0.75 -4.16
CA LYS A 239 -9.50 -1.38 -5.46
C LYS A 239 -10.18 -2.73 -5.59
N LYS A 240 -10.11 -3.59 -4.55
CA LYS A 240 -10.78 -4.89 -4.51
C LYS A 240 -12.29 -4.74 -4.66
N GLU A 241 -12.91 -3.88 -3.87
CA GLU A 241 -14.35 -3.61 -3.93
C GLU A 241 -14.76 -3.11 -5.33
N MET A 242 -13.94 -2.27 -5.96
CA MET A 242 -14.19 -1.76 -7.30
C MET A 242 -14.10 -2.86 -8.38
N VAL A 243 -13.13 -3.78 -8.26
CA VAL A 243 -13.02 -4.95 -9.14
C VAL A 243 -14.24 -5.85 -8.98
N GLU A 244 -14.58 -6.23 -7.75
CA GLU A 244 -15.69 -7.14 -7.44
C GLU A 244 -17.03 -6.61 -7.98
N ALA A 245 -17.30 -5.32 -7.82
CA ALA A 245 -18.51 -4.69 -8.32
C ALA A 245 -18.65 -4.73 -9.85
N ASN A 246 -17.53 -4.86 -10.58
CA ASN A 246 -17.50 -4.82 -12.04
C ASN A 246 -17.21 -6.16 -12.73
N LEU A 247 -17.17 -7.29 -12.00
CA LEU A 247 -16.96 -8.62 -12.59
C LEU A 247 -18.05 -8.99 -13.61
N ARG A 248 -19.29 -8.55 -13.42
CA ARG A 248 -20.38 -8.77 -14.38
C ARG A 248 -20.12 -8.10 -15.73
N LEU A 249 -19.47 -6.94 -15.73
CA LEU A 249 -19.08 -6.25 -16.95
C LEU A 249 -18.11 -7.11 -17.77
N VAL A 250 -17.11 -7.72 -17.12
CA VAL A 250 -16.16 -8.63 -17.78
C VAL A 250 -16.88 -9.79 -18.44
N ILE A 251 -17.81 -10.45 -17.74
CA ILE A 251 -18.57 -11.59 -18.26
C ILE A 251 -19.37 -11.17 -19.50
N SER A 252 -20.03 -10.01 -19.48
CA SER A 252 -20.82 -9.50 -20.59
C SER A 252 -19.97 -9.24 -21.86
N ILE A 253 -18.75 -8.75 -21.66
CA ILE A 253 -17.80 -8.51 -22.75
C ILE A 253 -17.21 -9.83 -23.25
N ALA A 254 -16.77 -10.73 -22.35
CA ALA A 254 -16.17 -12.02 -22.70
C ALA A 254 -17.14 -12.91 -23.53
N LYS A 255 -18.45 -12.84 -23.30
CA LYS A 255 -19.47 -13.53 -24.10
C LYS A 255 -19.39 -13.20 -25.60
N LYS A 256 -19.00 -12.00 -25.97
CA LYS A 256 -18.86 -11.56 -27.38
C LYS A 256 -17.65 -12.20 -28.10
N TYR A 257 -16.72 -12.79 -27.33
CA TYR A 257 -15.45 -13.34 -27.82
C TYR A 257 -15.39 -14.88 -27.76
N THR A 258 -16.49 -15.55 -27.41
CA THR A 258 -16.59 -17.01 -27.41
C THR A 258 -16.34 -17.60 -28.83
N ASN A 259 -15.88 -18.85 -28.89
CA ASN A 259 -15.58 -19.58 -30.11
C ASN A 259 -14.45 -19.01 -30.98
N ARG A 260 -13.52 -18.26 -30.38
CA ARG A 260 -12.36 -17.67 -31.06
C ARG A 260 -11.02 -18.32 -30.68
N GLY A 261 -11.04 -19.57 -30.20
CA GLY A 261 -9.83 -20.36 -29.91
C GLY A 261 -9.46 -20.47 -28.45
N LEU A 262 -10.08 -19.69 -27.55
CA LEU A 262 -9.93 -19.81 -26.11
C LEU A 262 -11.24 -20.26 -25.45
N GLN A 263 -11.12 -20.97 -24.34
CA GLN A 263 -12.28 -21.35 -23.54
C GLN A 263 -12.88 -20.10 -22.85
N PHE A 264 -14.20 -20.14 -22.59
CA PHE A 264 -14.91 -19.01 -21.99
C PHE A 264 -14.34 -18.56 -20.64
N LEU A 265 -13.93 -19.53 -19.81
CA LEU A 265 -13.32 -19.22 -18.50
C LEU A 265 -11.97 -18.49 -18.64
N ASP A 266 -11.16 -18.85 -19.65
CA ASP A 266 -9.89 -18.18 -19.91
C ASP A 266 -10.11 -16.75 -20.38
N LEU A 267 -11.14 -16.52 -21.23
CA LEU A 267 -11.54 -15.18 -21.65
C LEU A 267 -11.95 -14.29 -20.45
N ILE A 268 -12.67 -14.87 -19.47
CA ILE A 268 -13.04 -14.16 -18.24
C ILE A 268 -11.79 -13.80 -17.44
N GLN A 269 -10.84 -14.73 -17.29
CA GLN A 269 -9.61 -14.48 -16.52
C GLN A 269 -8.76 -13.37 -17.16
N GLU A 270 -8.57 -13.43 -18.48
CA GLU A 270 -7.86 -12.37 -19.20
C GLU A 270 -8.61 -11.03 -19.11
N GLY A 271 -9.94 -11.06 -19.20
CA GLY A 271 -10.78 -9.90 -18.99
C GLY A 271 -10.65 -9.31 -17.57
N ASN A 272 -10.54 -10.15 -16.53
CA ASN A 272 -10.31 -9.71 -15.15
C ASN A 272 -8.94 -9.04 -14.99
N ILE A 273 -7.90 -9.55 -15.65
CA ILE A 273 -6.58 -8.90 -15.70
C ILE A 273 -6.69 -7.51 -16.35
N GLY A 274 -7.47 -7.39 -17.41
CA GLY A 274 -7.78 -6.10 -18.04
C GLY A 274 -8.52 -5.16 -17.10
N LEU A 275 -9.52 -5.66 -16.38
CA LEU A 275 -10.28 -4.90 -15.38
C LEU A 275 -9.38 -4.40 -14.24
N MET A 276 -8.51 -5.24 -13.68
CA MET A 276 -7.55 -4.82 -12.63
C MET A 276 -6.64 -3.69 -13.11
N LYS A 277 -6.10 -3.79 -14.34
CA LYS A 277 -5.31 -2.71 -14.94
C LYS A 277 -6.12 -1.41 -15.12
N ALA A 278 -7.41 -1.53 -15.47
CA ALA A 278 -8.30 -0.39 -15.58
C ALA A 278 -8.50 0.29 -14.22
N VAL A 279 -8.73 -0.48 -13.15
CA VAL A 279 -8.90 0.06 -11.79
C VAL A 279 -7.64 0.78 -11.30
N ASP A 280 -6.47 0.23 -11.60
CA ASP A 280 -5.20 0.85 -11.19
C ASP A 280 -4.93 2.20 -11.88
N LYS A 281 -5.36 2.34 -13.14
CA LYS A 281 -5.11 3.53 -13.96
C LYS A 281 -6.28 4.52 -14.01
N PHE A 282 -7.43 4.18 -13.39
CA PHE A 282 -8.61 5.02 -13.47
C PHE A 282 -8.46 6.32 -12.69
N GLU A 283 -8.72 7.44 -13.34
CA GLU A 283 -8.71 8.78 -12.78
C GLU A 283 -10.13 9.37 -12.78
N TYR A 284 -10.86 9.22 -11.66
CA TYR A 284 -12.24 9.73 -11.53
C TYR A 284 -12.37 11.24 -11.78
N ARG A 285 -11.29 12.00 -11.57
CA ARG A 285 -11.28 13.47 -11.76
C ARG A 285 -11.48 13.89 -13.22
N ARG A 286 -11.27 12.99 -14.18
CA ARG A 286 -11.53 13.24 -15.60
C ARG A 286 -13.01 13.24 -15.94
N GLY A 287 -13.92 12.85 -15.04
CA GLY A 287 -15.37 12.91 -15.21
C GLY A 287 -16.00 11.78 -16.06
N TYR A 288 -15.21 10.86 -16.58
CA TYR A 288 -15.72 9.72 -17.35
C TYR A 288 -16.29 8.62 -16.44
N LYS A 289 -17.33 7.91 -16.94
CA LYS A 289 -17.83 6.71 -16.26
C LYS A 289 -16.78 5.61 -16.29
N PHE A 290 -16.58 4.94 -15.17
CA PHE A 290 -15.61 3.85 -15.07
C PHE A 290 -15.84 2.74 -16.10
N SER A 291 -17.11 2.36 -16.35
CA SER A 291 -17.46 1.31 -17.30
C SER A 291 -16.96 1.59 -18.73
N THR A 292 -17.01 2.84 -19.18
CA THR A 292 -16.51 3.24 -20.50
C THR A 292 -14.99 3.01 -20.59
N TYR A 293 -14.24 3.46 -19.60
CA TYR A 293 -12.80 3.27 -19.54
C TYR A 293 -12.39 1.81 -19.38
N ALA A 294 -13.06 1.07 -18.48
CA ALA A 294 -12.77 -0.34 -18.23
C ALA A 294 -13.05 -1.23 -19.44
N THR A 295 -14.10 -0.94 -20.21
CA THR A 295 -14.45 -1.71 -21.41
C THR A 295 -13.29 -1.79 -22.42
N TRP A 296 -12.56 -0.69 -22.61
CA TRP A 296 -11.39 -0.68 -23.49
C TRP A 296 -10.27 -1.62 -22.98
N TRP A 297 -9.92 -1.54 -21.71
CA TRP A 297 -8.89 -2.40 -21.12
C TRP A 297 -9.25 -3.87 -21.10
N ILE A 298 -10.51 -4.20 -20.80
CA ILE A 298 -11.03 -5.57 -20.83
C ILE A 298 -10.97 -6.12 -22.25
N ARG A 299 -11.47 -5.37 -23.24
CA ARG A 299 -11.44 -5.74 -24.64
C ARG A 299 -10.00 -5.95 -25.12
N GLN A 300 -9.10 -5.04 -24.83
CA GLN A 300 -7.69 -5.12 -25.19
C GLN A 300 -7.02 -6.37 -24.60
N ALA A 301 -7.26 -6.69 -23.34
CA ALA A 301 -6.68 -7.87 -22.69
C ALA A 301 -7.18 -9.17 -23.35
N ILE A 302 -8.48 -9.29 -23.56
CA ILE A 302 -9.10 -10.46 -24.21
C ILE A 302 -8.58 -10.63 -25.65
N THR A 303 -8.58 -9.56 -26.45
CA THR A 303 -8.14 -9.63 -27.85
C THR A 303 -6.66 -10.00 -27.95
N ARG A 304 -5.83 -9.43 -27.07
CA ARG A 304 -4.41 -9.77 -27.01
C ARG A 304 -4.18 -11.24 -26.63
N SER A 305 -4.89 -11.75 -25.64
CA SER A 305 -4.77 -13.14 -25.22
C SER A 305 -5.23 -14.11 -26.33
N ILE A 306 -6.30 -13.77 -27.07
CA ILE A 306 -6.73 -14.54 -28.25
C ILE A 306 -5.61 -14.56 -29.31
N ALA A 307 -4.99 -13.42 -29.61
CA ALA A 307 -3.90 -13.36 -30.60
C ALA A 307 -2.68 -14.18 -30.15
N ASP A 308 -2.36 -14.17 -28.88
CA ASP A 308 -1.16 -14.82 -28.33
C ASP A 308 -1.34 -16.34 -28.11
N GLN A 309 -2.56 -16.79 -27.76
CA GLN A 309 -2.79 -18.16 -27.27
C GLN A 309 -3.73 -18.99 -28.15
N ALA A 310 -4.55 -18.41 -29.05
CA ALA A 310 -5.51 -19.14 -29.86
C ALA A 310 -4.86 -20.01 -30.92
N ARG A 311 -3.60 -19.79 -31.26
CA ARG A 311 -2.87 -20.56 -32.29
C ARG A 311 -1.63 -21.21 -31.71
N THR A 312 -1.39 -22.47 -32.06
CA THR A 312 -0.20 -23.25 -31.70
C THR A 312 1.09 -22.64 -32.28
N ILE A 313 0.99 -22.00 -33.44
CA ILE A 313 2.09 -21.32 -34.12
C ILE A 313 1.84 -19.80 -34.01
N ARG A 314 2.75 -19.12 -33.35
CA ARG A 314 2.76 -17.64 -33.29
C ARG A 314 3.27 -17.11 -34.63
N ILE A 315 2.46 -16.33 -35.33
CA ILE A 315 2.81 -15.63 -36.56
C ILE A 315 3.19 -14.22 -36.18
#